data_0c548bb532c4dd99c8db4e1a6a45bf99
#
_entry.id   0c548bb532c4dd99c8db4e1a6a45bf99
#
_cell.length_a   1.000
_cell.length_b   1.000
_cell.length_c   1.000
_cell.angle_alpha   90.00
_cell.angle_beta   90.00
_cell.angle_gamma   90.00
#
_symmetry.space_group_name_H-M   'P 1'
#
loop_
_entity.id
_entity.type
_entity.pdbx_description
1 polymer ?
#
loop_
_entity_poly.entity_id
_entity_poly.type
_entity_poly.pdbx_seq_one_letter_code
_entity_poly.pdbx_strand_id
1 'polypeptide(L)'
;MRFLRPVLAALSRVAPGLAAAAAERVFFTPPRPRPSRGEAALRAGRRFDVRVDGQSVAAWHFGHGPVVVVLHGWAGRAAQMTSFLAPLLGRGLSVVVFDAPGHGRSSGGRSSAVHFARALRAVASEVGPVHAVVAHSLGAAATALALRGGLRVQRVALLGPAAFPPAWFGRFAAAFGIPADVARRAKARSERRLGLRWDDLHVPSLAAAFATPALIVHDLHDDEVPRGDGAAIAAAWPGARLLETSGLGHIRLLRDAAVIDAVSAFVAEGAAPCDCGAPAAEAGFCETCRVGLELFDREARWEAHRAAHAVA
;
A
#
# COMPACT_ATOMS: atom_id res chain seq x y z
N MET A 1 -8.12 -15.73 18.40
CA MET A 1 -8.73 -16.37 17.21
C MET A 1 -9.44 -17.71 17.51
N ARG A 2 -8.92 -18.59 18.39
CA ARG A 2 -9.55 -19.90 18.70
C ARG A 2 -10.99 -19.81 19.24
N PHE A 3 -11.35 -18.76 19.97
CA PHE A 3 -12.70 -18.57 20.53
C PHE A 3 -13.73 -18.02 19.51
N LEU A 4 -13.32 -17.35 18.47
CA LEU A 4 -14.24 -16.78 17.48
C LEU A 4 -14.88 -17.83 16.57
N ARG A 5 -14.19 -18.92 16.28
CA ARG A 5 -14.68 -20.00 15.41
C ARG A 5 -15.95 -20.67 15.95
N PRO A 6 -15.99 -21.20 17.19
CA PRO A 6 -17.20 -21.80 17.73
C PRO A 6 -18.35 -20.81 17.88
N VAL A 7 -18.06 -19.57 18.23
CA VAL A 7 -19.07 -18.51 18.36
C VAL A 7 -19.72 -18.19 17.01
N LEU A 8 -18.91 -18.01 15.94
CA LEU A 8 -19.43 -17.78 14.58
C LEU A 8 -20.21 -19.00 14.06
N ALA A 9 -19.74 -20.21 14.31
CA ALA A 9 -20.42 -21.42 13.91
C ALA A 9 -21.78 -21.58 14.61
N ALA A 10 -21.85 -21.35 15.91
CA ALA A 10 -23.13 -21.37 16.66
C ALA A 10 -24.08 -20.27 16.19
N LEU A 11 -23.58 -19.05 16.04
CA LEU A 11 -24.36 -17.90 15.59
C LEU A 11 -24.89 -18.11 14.16
N SER A 12 -24.12 -18.79 13.31
CA SER A 12 -24.53 -19.12 11.94
C SER A 12 -25.79 -19.99 11.88
N ARG A 13 -26.02 -20.86 12.89
CA ARG A 13 -27.18 -21.74 12.97
C ARG A 13 -28.42 -21.06 13.47
N VAL A 14 -28.28 -20.16 14.45
CA VAL A 14 -29.43 -19.55 15.14
C VAL A 14 -29.80 -18.16 14.62
N ALA A 15 -28.81 -17.41 14.09
CA ALA A 15 -28.99 -16.05 13.61
C ALA A 15 -28.05 -15.74 12.44
N PRO A 16 -28.29 -16.32 11.22
CA PRO A 16 -27.37 -16.20 10.09
C PRO A 16 -27.12 -14.75 9.64
N GLY A 17 -28.07 -13.85 9.82
CA GLY A 17 -27.89 -12.41 9.55
C GLY A 17 -26.90 -11.74 10.48
N LEU A 18 -26.94 -12.07 11.78
CA LEU A 18 -25.99 -11.55 12.77
C LEU A 18 -24.61 -12.19 12.57
N ALA A 19 -24.55 -13.48 12.24
CA ALA A 19 -23.30 -14.15 11.88
C ALA A 19 -22.61 -13.49 10.67
N ALA A 20 -23.38 -13.16 9.63
CA ALA A 20 -22.88 -12.45 8.46
C ALA A 20 -22.35 -11.06 8.79
N ALA A 21 -23.05 -10.31 9.65
CA ALA A 21 -22.60 -8.99 10.11
C ALA A 21 -21.31 -9.08 10.95
N ALA A 22 -21.22 -10.09 11.82
CA ALA A 22 -20.02 -10.35 12.63
C ALA A 22 -18.84 -10.77 11.76
N ALA A 23 -19.05 -11.70 10.83
CA ALA A 23 -18.02 -12.16 9.89
C ALA A 23 -17.48 -11.00 9.03
N GLU A 24 -18.37 -10.19 8.46
CA GLU A 24 -18.01 -8.98 7.72
C GLU A 24 -17.19 -8.02 8.61
N ARG A 25 -17.64 -7.77 9.83
CA ARG A 25 -16.93 -6.87 10.75
C ARG A 25 -15.52 -7.36 11.05
N VAL A 26 -15.37 -8.64 11.37
CA VAL A 26 -14.06 -9.24 11.68
C VAL A 26 -13.14 -9.19 10.48
N PHE A 27 -13.63 -9.58 9.29
CA PHE A 27 -12.84 -9.58 8.07
C PHE A 27 -12.31 -8.20 7.69
N PHE A 28 -13.11 -7.16 7.81
CA PHE A 28 -12.73 -5.80 7.46
C PHE A 28 -12.06 -5.01 8.61
N THR A 29 -11.81 -5.63 9.76
CA THR A 29 -11.09 -5.00 10.87
C THR A 29 -9.60 -5.38 10.80
N PRO A 30 -8.71 -4.45 10.41
CA PRO A 30 -7.29 -4.75 10.35
C PRO A 30 -6.73 -5.00 11.75
N PRO A 31 -5.80 -5.95 11.89
CA PRO A 31 -5.03 -6.08 13.12
C PRO A 31 -4.18 -4.82 13.31
N ARG A 32 -3.93 -4.46 14.57
CA ARG A 32 -3.02 -3.37 14.91
C ARG A 32 -1.62 -3.93 15.11
N PRO A 33 -0.72 -3.77 14.12
CA PRO A 33 0.63 -4.29 14.25
C PRO A 33 1.42 -3.49 15.31
N ARG A 34 2.45 -4.14 15.87
CA ARG A 34 3.40 -3.47 16.76
C ARG A 34 4.18 -2.39 16.01
N PRO A 35 4.72 -1.36 16.72
CA PRO A 35 5.60 -0.37 16.11
C PRO A 35 6.73 -1.03 15.31
N SER A 36 7.08 -0.44 14.15
CA SER A 36 8.14 -0.94 13.25
C SER A 36 9.36 -0.03 13.30
N ARG A 37 10.50 -0.55 12.82
CA ARG A 37 11.78 0.21 12.76
C ARG A 37 11.68 1.53 11.98
N GLY A 38 10.79 1.64 10.98
CA GLY A 38 10.58 2.85 10.19
C GLY A 38 9.83 3.99 10.89
N GLU A 39 9.35 3.80 12.13
CA GLU A 39 8.65 4.88 12.87
C GLU A 39 9.56 6.11 13.14
N ALA A 40 10.84 5.89 13.33
CA ALA A 40 11.80 6.97 13.52
C ALA A 40 11.97 7.80 12.22
N ALA A 41 12.07 7.14 11.07
CA ALA A 41 12.19 7.78 9.79
C ALA A 41 10.99 8.69 9.46
N LEU A 42 9.78 8.33 9.93
CA LEU A 42 8.60 9.18 9.76
C LEU A 42 8.71 10.53 10.47
N ARG A 43 9.52 10.64 11.54
CA ARG A 43 9.69 11.90 12.27
C ARG A 43 10.40 13.00 11.47
N ALA A 44 11.21 12.61 10.49
CA ALA A 44 11.88 13.55 9.59
C ALA A 44 10.93 14.18 8.55
N GLY A 45 9.75 13.60 8.33
CA GLY A 45 8.75 14.09 7.39
C GLY A 45 7.80 15.13 8.01
N ARG A 46 7.35 16.06 7.19
CA ARG A 46 6.27 16.99 7.55
C ARG A 46 4.95 16.22 7.62
N ARG A 47 4.46 15.98 8.84
CA ARG A 47 3.17 15.31 9.05
C ARG A 47 2.01 16.23 8.68
N PHE A 48 0.96 15.65 8.07
CA PHE A 48 -0.34 16.28 7.85
C PHE A 48 -1.45 15.22 7.93
N ASP A 49 -2.68 15.66 8.06
CA ASP A 49 -3.85 14.78 8.16
C ASP A 49 -4.86 15.13 7.07
N VAL A 50 -5.38 14.11 6.38
CA VAL A 50 -6.39 14.26 5.32
C VAL A 50 -7.72 13.69 5.79
N ARG A 51 -8.82 14.39 5.55
CA ARG A 51 -10.17 13.89 5.88
C ARG A 51 -10.74 13.04 4.76
N VAL A 52 -11.14 11.81 5.09
CA VAL A 52 -11.70 10.83 4.15
C VAL A 52 -12.87 10.10 4.81
N ASP A 53 -14.08 10.22 4.27
CA ASP A 53 -15.28 9.55 4.80
C ASP A 53 -15.46 9.76 6.32
N GLY A 54 -15.21 10.97 6.82
CA GLY A 54 -15.29 11.33 8.24
C GLY A 54 -14.12 10.84 9.10
N GLN A 55 -13.13 10.16 8.52
CA GLN A 55 -11.92 9.67 9.20
C GLN A 55 -10.73 10.58 8.93
N SER A 56 -9.75 10.60 9.85
CA SER A 56 -8.46 11.26 9.66
C SER A 56 -7.43 10.24 9.15
N VAL A 57 -6.81 10.55 8.03
CA VAL A 57 -5.72 9.78 7.42
C VAL A 57 -4.41 10.50 7.71
N ALA A 58 -3.54 9.87 8.47
CA ALA A 58 -2.22 10.40 8.81
C ALA A 58 -1.24 10.19 7.67
N ALA A 59 -0.60 11.25 7.20
CA ALA A 59 0.35 11.26 6.10
C ALA A 59 1.62 12.04 6.46
N TRP A 60 2.71 11.74 5.76
CA TRP A 60 4.02 12.38 5.91
C TRP A 60 4.59 12.70 4.54
N HIS A 61 5.08 13.92 4.38
CA HIS A 61 5.69 14.42 3.17
C HIS A 61 7.18 14.68 3.41
N PHE A 62 8.01 14.19 2.49
CA PHE A 62 9.47 14.29 2.52
C PHE A 62 9.98 14.92 1.24
N GLY A 63 10.96 15.80 1.34
CA GLY A 63 11.67 16.40 0.22
C GLY A 63 10.83 17.34 -0.63
N HIS A 64 11.36 17.66 -1.80
CA HIS A 64 10.78 18.52 -2.82
C HIS A 64 10.91 17.84 -4.19
N GLY A 65 10.15 18.31 -5.18
CA GLY A 65 10.13 17.75 -6.53
C GLY A 65 8.85 16.96 -6.84
N PRO A 66 8.82 16.23 -7.97
CA PRO A 66 7.65 15.47 -8.39
C PRO A 66 7.23 14.44 -7.32
N VAL A 67 5.94 14.44 -6.99
CA VAL A 67 5.42 13.67 -5.84
C VAL A 67 5.28 12.20 -6.19
N VAL A 68 5.87 11.35 -5.37
CA VAL A 68 5.63 9.89 -5.37
C VAL A 68 4.84 9.54 -4.11
N VAL A 69 3.65 8.97 -4.28
CA VAL A 69 2.85 8.44 -3.17
C VAL A 69 3.19 6.97 -2.95
N VAL A 70 3.55 6.61 -1.72
CA VAL A 70 3.95 5.26 -1.36
C VAL A 70 2.95 4.65 -0.38
N LEU A 71 2.33 3.52 -0.75
CA LEU A 71 1.18 2.94 -0.08
C LEU A 71 1.45 1.50 0.38
N HIS A 72 1.22 1.24 1.67
CA HIS A 72 1.36 -0.08 2.29
C HIS A 72 0.20 -1.05 1.95
N GLY A 73 0.35 -2.32 2.34
CA GLY A 73 -0.68 -3.37 2.23
C GLY A 73 -1.58 -3.51 3.46
N TRP A 74 -2.41 -4.57 3.47
CA TRP A 74 -3.24 -4.94 4.62
C TRP A 74 -2.40 -5.19 5.87
N ALA A 75 -2.89 -4.77 7.02
CA ALA A 75 -2.17 -4.84 8.30
C ALA A 75 -0.83 -4.09 8.33
N GLY A 76 -0.50 -3.36 7.25
CA GLY A 76 0.70 -2.55 7.14
C GLY A 76 0.54 -1.14 7.72
N ARG A 77 1.55 -0.32 7.48
CA ARG A 77 1.58 1.11 7.84
C ARG A 77 2.65 1.85 7.03
N ALA A 78 2.58 3.17 7.01
CA ALA A 78 3.56 4.05 6.35
C ALA A 78 5.02 3.72 6.73
N ALA A 79 5.27 3.43 8.01
CA ALA A 79 6.60 3.07 8.51
C ALA A 79 7.24 1.83 7.85
N GLN A 80 6.46 0.93 7.25
CA GLN A 80 6.99 -0.22 6.52
C GLN A 80 7.54 0.15 5.14
N MET A 81 7.09 1.29 4.61
CA MET A 81 7.44 1.77 3.26
C MET A 81 8.62 2.75 3.27
N THR A 82 9.19 3.04 4.44
CA THR A 82 10.25 4.05 4.58
C THR A 82 11.56 3.68 3.90
N SER A 83 11.79 2.41 3.55
CA SER A 83 12.94 1.98 2.75
C SER A 83 13.00 2.61 1.35
N PHE A 84 11.88 3.09 0.82
CA PHE A 84 11.82 3.80 -0.45
C PHE A 84 12.17 5.30 -0.32
N LEU A 85 12.21 5.87 0.90
CA LEU A 85 12.41 7.31 1.08
C LEU A 85 13.76 7.78 0.51
N ALA A 86 14.87 7.28 1.04
CA ALA A 86 16.20 7.73 0.61
C ALA A 86 16.45 7.50 -0.91
N PRO A 87 16.14 6.32 -1.51
CA PRO A 87 16.32 6.11 -2.93
C PRO A 87 15.47 7.00 -3.84
N LEU A 88 14.26 7.35 -3.44
CA LEU A 88 13.38 8.26 -4.21
C LEU A 88 13.81 9.73 -4.03
N LEU A 89 14.09 10.15 -2.80
CA LEU A 89 14.64 11.47 -2.51
C LEU A 89 15.96 11.68 -3.24
N GLY A 90 16.83 10.64 -3.23
CA GLY A 90 18.09 10.61 -3.95
C GLY A 90 17.98 10.79 -5.48
N ARG A 91 16.77 10.66 -6.03
CA ARG A 91 16.46 10.91 -7.45
C ARG A 91 15.73 12.23 -7.70
N GLY A 92 15.72 13.14 -6.73
CA GLY A 92 15.06 14.45 -6.86
C GLY A 92 13.54 14.41 -6.78
N LEU A 93 12.97 13.32 -6.26
CA LEU A 93 11.53 13.17 -6.07
C LEU A 93 11.14 13.58 -4.65
N SER A 94 9.92 14.05 -4.46
CA SER A 94 9.34 14.12 -3.12
C SER A 94 8.49 12.87 -2.85
N VAL A 95 8.41 12.50 -1.58
CA VAL A 95 7.74 11.25 -1.18
C VAL A 95 6.63 11.54 -0.18
N VAL A 96 5.47 11.01 -0.45
CA VAL A 96 4.34 11.01 0.48
C VAL A 96 4.02 9.58 0.87
N VAL A 97 4.12 9.29 2.17
CA VAL A 97 3.64 8.01 2.73
C VAL A 97 2.43 8.29 3.62
N PHE A 98 1.49 7.38 3.71
CA PHE A 98 0.35 7.55 4.60
C PHE A 98 -0.12 6.22 5.19
N ASP A 99 -0.74 6.29 6.35
CA ASP A 99 -1.46 5.17 6.95
C ASP A 99 -2.88 5.12 6.39
N ALA A 100 -3.28 4.02 5.76
CA ALA A 100 -4.64 3.88 5.26
C ALA A 100 -5.67 3.86 6.41
N PRO A 101 -6.96 4.17 6.16
CA PRO A 101 -8.00 4.13 7.18
C PRO A 101 -7.98 2.85 8.01
N GLY A 102 -8.06 2.97 9.33
CA GLY A 102 -8.00 1.84 10.27
C GLY A 102 -6.60 1.27 10.52
N HIS A 103 -5.54 1.84 9.90
CA HIS A 103 -4.15 1.40 10.06
C HIS A 103 -3.30 2.47 10.74
N GLY A 104 -2.19 2.05 11.34
CA GLY A 104 -1.17 2.94 11.90
C GLY A 104 -1.74 4.04 12.79
N ARG A 105 -1.48 5.29 12.43
CA ARG A 105 -1.94 6.50 13.13
C ARG A 105 -3.23 7.09 12.55
N SER A 106 -3.77 6.49 11.50
CA SER A 106 -5.06 6.88 10.94
C SER A 106 -6.22 6.41 11.80
N SER A 107 -7.28 7.19 11.82
CA SER A 107 -8.51 6.83 12.52
C SER A 107 -9.29 5.74 11.77
N GLY A 108 -10.33 5.23 12.41
CA GLY A 108 -11.20 4.19 11.87
C GLY A 108 -10.96 2.82 12.48
N GLY A 109 -11.94 1.95 12.31
CA GLY A 109 -11.91 0.58 12.83
C GLY A 109 -12.13 -0.48 11.76
N ARG A 110 -12.42 -0.08 10.52
CA ARG A 110 -12.59 -0.97 9.37
C ARG A 110 -11.85 -0.43 8.17
N SER A 111 -11.37 -1.34 7.33
CA SER A 111 -10.67 -0.98 6.10
C SER A 111 -10.97 -1.99 4.97
N SER A 112 -10.62 -1.61 3.75
CA SER A 112 -10.73 -2.43 2.54
C SER A 112 -9.98 -1.75 1.40
N ALA A 113 -9.79 -2.43 0.26
CA ALA A 113 -9.23 -1.81 -0.95
C ALA A 113 -9.97 -0.51 -1.35
N VAL A 114 -11.29 -0.45 -1.13
CA VAL A 114 -12.09 0.76 -1.42
C VAL A 114 -11.70 1.93 -0.51
N HIS A 115 -11.52 1.69 0.80
CA HIS A 115 -11.08 2.73 1.74
C HIS A 115 -9.65 3.20 1.42
N PHE A 116 -8.76 2.27 1.09
CA PHE A 116 -7.40 2.60 0.63
C PHE A 116 -7.43 3.46 -0.65
N ALA A 117 -8.25 3.10 -1.64
CA ALA A 117 -8.36 3.85 -2.89
C ALA A 117 -8.92 5.26 -2.68
N ARG A 118 -9.93 5.42 -1.82
CA ARG A 118 -10.47 6.73 -1.45
C ARG A 118 -9.43 7.58 -0.72
N ALA A 119 -8.69 6.97 0.22
CA ALA A 119 -7.61 7.65 0.92
C ALA A 119 -6.48 8.06 -0.03
N LEU A 120 -6.05 7.18 -0.94
CA LEU A 120 -5.04 7.51 -1.95
C LEU A 120 -5.47 8.70 -2.82
N ARG A 121 -6.72 8.73 -3.28
CA ARG A 121 -7.24 9.85 -4.07
C ARG A 121 -7.31 11.15 -3.27
N ALA A 122 -7.72 11.09 -2.00
CA ALA A 122 -7.79 12.27 -1.14
C ALA A 122 -6.39 12.80 -0.80
N VAL A 123 -5.43 11.92 -0.50
CA VAL A 123 -4.03 12.32 -0.30
C VAL A 123 -3.45 12.93 -1.58
N ALA A 124 -3.72 12.32 -2.76
CA ALA A 124 -3.28 12.87 -4.04
C ALA A 124 -3.90 14.26 -4.32
N SER A 125 -5.16 14.47 -3.97
CA SER A 125 -5.82 15.78 -4.09
C SER A 125 -5.20 16.83 -3.16
N GLU A 126 -4.77 16.44 -1.97
CA GLU A 126 -4.15 17.33 -0.97
C GLU A 126 -2.74 17.78 -1.37
N VAL A 127 -1.96 16.86 -1.95
CA VAL A 127 -0.55 17.15 -2.27
C VAL A 127 -0.34 17.72 -3.67
N GLY A 128 -1.39 17.76 -4.48
CA GLY A 128 -1.33 18.25 -5.87
C GLY A 128 -0.97 17.13 -6.87
N PRO A 129 -0.41 17.48 -8.04
CA PRO A 129 -0.10 16.52 -9.09
C PRO A 129 0.83 15.41 -8.58
N VAL A 130 0.37 14.16 -8.68
CA VAL A 130 1.17 12.98 -8.31
C VAL A 130 1.88 12.45 -9.54
N HIS A 131 3.21 12.38 -9.48
CA HIS A 131 4.03 11.81 -10.54
C HIS A 131 3.89 10.28 -10.59
N ALA A 132 4.04 9.60 -9.44
CA ALA A 132 3.95 8.14 -9.41
C ALA A 132 3.31 7.62 -8.11
N VAL A 133 2.86 6.35 -8.20
CA VAL A 133 2.43 5.57 -7.03
C VAL A 133 3.27 4.31 -6.91
N VAL A 134 3.80 4.06 -5.71
CA VAL A 134 4.43 2.79 -5.33
C VAL A 134 3.53 2.12 -4.31
N ALA A 135 3.02 0.93 -4.58
CA ALA A 135 2.02 0.31 -3.72
C ALA A 135 2.29 -1.18 -3.48
N HIS A 136 2.08 -1.64 -2.24
CA HIS A 136 2.29 -3.01 -1.84
C HIS A 136 0.97 -3.75 -1.60
N SER A 137 0.88 -5.02 -2.07
CA SER A 137 -0.17 -5.97 -1.72
C SER A 137 -1.59 -5.40 -1.96
N LEU A 138 -2.43 -5.27 -0.93
CA LEU A 138 -3.76 -4.66 -1.01
C LEU A 138 -3.71 -3.20 -1.52
N GLY A 139 -2.62 -2.47 -1.20
CA GLY A 139 -2.39 -1.12 -1.73
C GLY A 139 -2.32 -1.10 -3.25
N ALA A 140 -1.80 -2.16 -3.87
CA ALA A 140 -1.77 -2.29 -5.33
C ALA A 140 -3.18 -2.40 -5.94
N ALA A 141 -4.05 -3.23 -5.37
CA ALA A 141 -5.45 -3.31 -5.80
C ALA A 141 -6.20 -1.99 -5.57
N ALA A 142 -5.91 -1.30 -4.48
CA ALA A 142 -6.45 0.03 -4.21
C ALA A 142 -5.97 1.07 -5.22
N THR A 143 -4.72 0.97 -5.68
CA THR A 143 -4.18 1.85 -6.74
C THR A 143 -4.93 1.64 -8.06
N ALA A 144 -5.20 0.38 -8.46
CA ALA A 144 -6.01 0.10 -9.64
C ALA A 144 -7.43 0.69 -9.52
N LEU A 145 -8.07 0.59 -8.34
CA LEU A 145 -9.36 1.23 -8.09
C LEU A 145 -9.28 2.76 -8.14
N ALA A 146 -8.20 3.35 -7.62
CA ALA A 146 -8.01 4.80 -7.65
C ALA A 146 -7.83 5.32 -9.09
N LEU A 147 -7.05 4.61 -9.92
CA LEU A 147 -6.88 4.90 -11.35
C LEU A 147 -8.22 4.81 -12.08
N ARG A 148 -8.99 3.73 -11.90
CA ARG A 148 -10.36 3.61 -12.43
C ARG A 148 -11.24 4.77 -11.98
N GLY A 149 -11.07 5.23 -10.75
CA GLY A 149 -11.78 6.36 -10.16
C GLY A 149 -11.28 7.73 -10.60
N GLY A 150 -10.38 7.82 -11.59
CA GLY A 150 -9.89 9.06 -12.18
C GLY A 150 -8.60 9.61 -11.58
N LEU A 151 -7.90 8.87 -10.69
CA LEU A 151 -6.54 9.25 -10.29
C LEU A 151 -5.64 9.24 -11.54
N ARG A 152 -4.92 10.31 -11.76
CA ARG A 152 -3.95 10.43 -12.86
C ARG A 152 -2.55 10.48 -12.28
N VAL A 153 -1.68 9.61 -12.81
CA VAL A 153 -0.25 9.54 -12.47
C VAL A 153 0.54 9.16 -13.71
N GLN A 154 1.81 9.48 -13.74
CA GLN A 154 2.67 9.16 -14.87
C GLN A 154 3.18 7.72 -14.83
N ARG A 155 3.33 7.14 -13.62
CA ARG A 155 3.87 5.79 -13.43
C ARG A 155 3.28 5.10 -12.21
N VAL A 156 3.28 3.76 -12.26
CA VAL A 156 2.81 2.93 -11.15
C VAL A 156 3.78 1.77 -10.93
N ALA A 157 4.22 1.56 -9.69
CA ALA A 157 4.95 0.36 -9.30
C ALA A 157 4.16 -0.43 -8.25
N LEU A 158 3.88 -1.70 -8.54
CA LEU A 158 3.08 -2.58 -7.69
C LEU A 158 3.93 -3.75 -7.21
N LEU A 159 4.09 -3.89 -5.89
CA LEU A 159 4.92 -4.92 -5.25
C LEU A 159 4.03 -5.98 -4.60
N GLY A 160 4.21 -7.26 -4.95
CA GLY A 160 3.40 -8.37 -4.46
C GLY A 160 1.89 -8.12 -4.63
N PRO A 161 1.42 -7.66 -5.82
CA PRO A 161 0.06 -7.21 -5.97
C PRO A 161 -0.94 -8.36 -5.94
N ALA A 162 -2.07 -8.15 -5.27
CA ALA A 162 -3.18 -9.08 -5.28
C ALA A 162 -4.08 -8.85 -6.49
N ALA A 163 -4.28 -9.88 -7.32
CA ALA A 163 -5.16 -9.79 -8.48
C ALA A 163 -6.64 -9.74 -8.09
N PHE A 164 -7.02 -10.49 -7.05
CA PHE A 164 -8.41 -10.54 -6.61
C PHE A 164 -8.53 -10.56 -5.07
N PRO A 165 -8.46 -9.40 -4.40
CA PRO A 165 -8.55 -9.31 -2.94
C PRO A 165 -9.74 -10.03 -2.29
N PRO A 166 -10.94 -10.11 -2.91
CA PRO A 166 -12.04 -10.86 -2.35
C PRO A 166 -11.78 -12.36 -2.11
N ALA A 167 -10.81 -12.98 -2.79
CA ALA A 167 -10.45 -14.37 -2.59
C ALA A 167 -10.03 -14.68 -1.14
N TRP A 168 -9.47 -13.70 -0.42
CA TRP A 168 -9.14 -13.88 1.01
C TRP A 168 -10.36 -14.07 1.89
N PHE A 169 -11.53 -13.57 1.49
CA PHE A 169 -12.74 -13.83 2.27
C PHE A 169 -13.14 -15.31 2.23
N GLY A 170 -12.93 -15.98 1.12
CA GLY A 170 -13.12 -17.44 1.02
C GLY A 170 -12.20 -18.20 1.98
N ARG A 171 -10.91 -17.86 2.01
CA ARG A 171 -9.94 -18.43 2.96
C ARG A 171 -10.32 -18.12 4.42
N PHE A 172 -10.74 -16.90 4.70
CA PHE A 172 -11.24 -16.50 6.01
C PHE A 172 -12.48 -17.30 6.41
N ALA A 173 -13.48 -17.42 5.52
CA ALA A 173 -14.70 -18.17 5.78
C ALA A 173 -14.40 -19.64 6.08
N ALA A 174 -13.51 -20.28 5.31
CA ALA A 174 -13.07 -21.64 5.55
C ALA A 174 -12.37 -21.80 6.91
N ALA A 175 -11.43 -20.90 7.23
CA ALA A 175 -10.68 -20.93 8.48
C ALA A 175 -11.59 -20.78 9.73
N PHE A 176 -12.65 -20.00 9.61
CA PHE A 176 -13.62 -19.78 10.71
C PHE A 176 -14.83 -20.70 10.67
N GLY A 177 -14.94 -21.60 9.67
CA GLY A 177 -16.08 -22.52 9.53
C GLY A 177 -17.39 -21.80 9.24
N ILE A 178 -17.35 -20.72 8.48
CA ILE A 178 -18.52 -19.91 8.12
C ILE A 178 -19.27 -20.62 6.98
N PRO A 179 -20.57 -20.95 7.13
CA PRO A 179 -21.35 -21.58 6.08
C PRO A 179 -21.49 -20.70 4.83
N ALA A 180 -21.66 -21.33 3.67
CA ALA A 180 -21.70 -20.64 2.38
C ALA A 180 -22.82 -19.60 2.26
N ASP A 181 -23.99 -19.85 2.86
CA ASP A 181 -25.12 -18.92 2.88
C ASP A 181 -24.80 -17.67 3.73
N VAL A 182 -24.13 -17.84 4.89
CA VAL A 182 -23.65 -16.75 5.74
C VAL A 182 -22.57 -15.96 5.03
N ALA A 183 -21.64 -16.62 4.34
CA ALA A 183 -20.62 -15.99 3.55
C ALA A 183 -21.20 -15.14 2.40
N ARG A 184 -22.21 -15.66 1.68
CA ARG A 184 -22.95 -14.88 0.65
C ARG A 184 -23.64 -13.66 1.23
N ARG A 185 -24.28 -13.77 2.40
CA ARG A 185 -24.90 -12.64 3.11
C ARG A 185 -23.86 -11.58 3.52
N ALA A 186 -22.69 -12.01 4.03
CA ALA A 186 -21.60 -11.11 4.38
C ALA A 186 -21.04 -10.39 3.15
N LYS A 187 -20.85 -11.10 2.02
CA LYS A 187 -20.48 -10.49 0.73
C LYS A 187 -21.48 -9.42 0.33
N ALA A 188 -22.74 -9.77 0.19
CA ALA A 188 -23.80 -8.86 -0.24
C ALA A 188 -23.94 -7.63 0.70
N ARG A 189 -23.73 -7.83 2.01
CA ARG A 189 -23.73 -6.75 3.00
C ARG A 189 -22.56 -5.80 2.78
N SER A 190 -21.35 -6.34 2.56
CA SER A 190 -20.16 -5.51 2.31
C SER A 190 -20.25 -4.77 0.98
N GLU A 191 -20.76 -5.39 -0.07
CA GLU A 191 -20.99 -4.74 -1.37
C GLU A 191 -21.91 -3.52 -1.25
N ARG A 192 -23.06 -3.67 -0.54
CA ARG A 192 -23.95 -2.53 -0.27
C ARG A 192 -23.27 -1.43 0.53
N ARG A 193 -22.52 -1.79 1.58
CA ARG A 193 -21.82 -0.82 2.43
C ARG A 193 -20.70 -0.08 1.69
N LEU A 194 -19.97 -0.77 0.83
CA LEU A 194 -18.84 -0.21 0.09
C LEU A 194 -19.28 0.51 -1.20
N GLY A 195 -20.52 0.24 -1.68
CA GLY A 195 -21.01 0.76 -2.94
C GLY A 195 -20.28 0.17 -4.15
N LEU A 196 -19.77 -1.06 -4.03
CA LEU A 196 -18.98 -1.70 -5.06
C LEU A 196 -19.17 -3.22 -5.01
N ARG A 197 -19.31 -3.87 -6.17
CA ARG A 197 -19.35 -5.33 -6.26
C ARG A 197 -17.95 -5.90 -6.09
N TRP A 198 -17.81 -7.07 -5.46
CA TRP A 198 -16.52 -7.71 -5.30
C TRP A 198 -15.87 -8.06 -6.64
N ASP A 199 -16.67 -8.40 -7.64
CA ASP A 199 -16.19 -8.73 -8.98
C ASP A 199 -15.50 -7.53 -9.65
N ASP A 200 -15.87 -6.29 -9.26
CA ASP A 200 -15.23 -5.06 -9.71
C ASP A 200 -13.82 -4.84 -9.10
N LEU A 201 -13.39 -5.72 -8.18
CA LEU A 201 -12.06 -5.72 -7.58
C LEU A 201 -11.07 -6.64 -8.30
N HIS A 202 -11.42 -7.17 -9.46
CA HIS A 202 -10.51 -7.98 -10.28
C HIS A 202 -9.50 -7.07 -10.99
N VAL A 203 -8.28 -6.99 -10.43
CA VAL A 203 -7.25 -6.04 -10.88
C VAL A 203 -6.85 -6.25 -12.35
N PRO A 204 -6.68 -7.48 -12.89
CA PRO A 204 -6.41 -7.67 -14.31
C PRO A 204 -7.50 -7.06 -15.22
N SER A 205 -8.78 -7.20 -14.88
CA SER A 205 -9.86 -6.58 -15.66
C SER A 205 -9.83 -5.06 -15.62
N LEU A 206 -9.40 -4.47 -14.50
CA LEU A 206 -9.20 -3.01 -14.42
C LEU A 206 -7.99 -2.57 -15.22
N ALA A 207 -6.90 -3.33 -15.13
CA ALA A 207 -5.61 -3.04 -15.73
C ALA A 207 -5.67 -2.96 -17.26
N ALA A 208 -6.52 -3.74 -17.89
CA ALA A 208 -6.70 -3.76 -19.35
C ALA A 208 -7.06 -2.39 -19.95
N ALA A 209 -7.62 -1.48 -19.16
CA ALA A 209 -8.00 -0.13 -19.59
C ALA A 209 -6.96 0.94 -19.26
N PHE A 210 -5.84 0.61 -18.61
CA PHE A 210 -4.86 1.61 -18.19
C PHE A 210 -3.76 1.82 -19.25
N ALA A 211 -3.51 3.07 -19.57
CA ALA A 211 -2.38 3.46 -20.44
C ALA A 211 -1.15 3.91 -19.64
N THR A 212 -1.27 4.04 -18.30
CA THR A 212 -0.18 4.45 -17.43
C THR A 212 0.90 3.36 -17.41
N PRO A 213 2.18 3.66 -17.68
CA PRO A 213 3.28 2.70 -17.54
C PRO A 213 3.32 2.07 -16.14
N ALA A 214 3.46 0.75 -16.08
CA ALA A 214 3.46 0.01 -14.84
C ALA A 214 4.68 -0.91 -14.70
N LEU A 215 5.22 -1.01 -13.48
CA LEU A 215 6.17 -2.04 -13.06
C LEU A 215 5.50 -2.93 -12.04
N ILE A 216 5.40 -4.21 -12.34
CA ILE A 216 4.87 -5.22 -11.42
C ILE A 216 6.05 -6.01 -10.87
N VAL A 217 6.19 -6.05 -9.56
CA VAL A 217 7.25 -6.82 -8.88
C VAL A 217 6.59 -7.95 -8.08
N HIS A 218 7.00 -9.19 -8.31
CA HIS A 218 6.46 -10.33 -7.58
C HIS A 218 7.54 -11.37 -7.26
N ASP A 219 7.53 -11.91 -6.05
CA ASP A 219 8.46 -12.98 -5.66
C ASP A 219 7.85 -14.35 -5.95
N LEU A 220 8.66 -15.24 -6.55
CA LEU A 220 8.23 -16.60 -6.88
C LEU A 220 7.88 -17.45 -5.65
N HIS A 221 8.38 -17.07 -4.46
CA HIS A 221 8.13 -17.72 -3.17
C HIS A 221 7.23 -16.87 -2.26
N ASP A 222 6.37 -16.02 -2.84
CA ASP A 222 5.35 -15.30 -2.07
C ASP A 222 4.31 -16.29 -1.55
N ASP A 223 4.22 -16.45 -0.22
CA ASP A 223 3.32 -17.36 0.47
C ASP A 223 1.99 -16.71 0.91
N GLU A 224 1.89 -15.39 0.78
CA GLU A 224 0.68 -14.64 1.10
C GLU A 224 -0.20 -14.40 -0.15
N VAL A 225 0.42 -13.95 -1.24
CA VAL A 225 -0.25 -13.67 -2.53
C VAL A 225 0.26 -14.64 -3.59
N PRO A 226 -0.62 -15.36 -4.30
CA PRO A 226 -0.20 -16.30 -5.34
C PRO A 226 0.71 -15.62 -6.37
N ARG A 227 1.86 -16.24 -6.68
CA ARG A 227 2.81 -15.72 -7.69
C ARG A 227 2.17 -15.39 -9.04
N GLY A 228 1.12 -16.13 -9.42
CA GLY A 228 0.38 -15.90 -10.64
C GLY A 228 -0.38 -14.59 -10.69
N ASP A 229 -0.66 -13.97 -9.54
CA ASP A 229 -1.39 -12.71 -9.47
C ASP A 229 -0.62 -11.57 -10.13
N GLY A 230 0.68 -11.44 -9.86
CA GLY A 230 1.53 -10.44 -10.49
C GLY A 230 1.65 -10.64 -12.00
N ALA A 231 1.85 -11.88 -12.44
CA ALA A 231 1.92 -12.23 -13.86
C ALA A 231 0.59 -11.94 -14.58
N ALA A 232 -0.55 -12.27 -13.97
CA ALA A 232 -1.87 -11.99 -14.53
C ALA A 232 -2.14 -10.50 -14.67
N ILE A 233 -1.72 -9.68 -13.68
CA ILE A 233 -1.84 -8.23 -13.75
C ILE A 233 -0.95 -7.68 -14.86
N ALA A 234 0.31 -8.10 -14.93
CA ALA A 234 1.25 -7.64 -15.95
C ALA A 234 0.79 -8.01 -17.36
N ALA A 235 0.28 -9.22 -17.57
CA ALA A 235 -0.24 -9.67 -18.86
C ALA A 235 -1.47 -8.88 -19.32
N ALA A 236 -2.31 -8.42 -18.38
CA ALA A 236 -3.52 -7.67 -18.68
C ALA A 236 -3.27 -6.15 -18.83
N TRP A 237 -2.16 -5.63 -18.29
CA TRP A 237 -1.87 -4.18 -18.27
C TRP A 237 -1.02 -3.80 -19.47
N PRO A 238 -1.53 -3.02 -20.46
CA PRO A 238 -0.79 -2.64 -21.65
C PRO A 238 0.53 -1.95 -21.32
N GLY A 239 1.65 -2.50 -21.81
CA GLY A 239 2.98 -1.95 -21.62
C GLY A 239 3.57 -2.12 -20.22
N ALA A 240 2.94 -2.93 -19.35
CA ALA A 240 3.53 -3.25 -18.05
C ALA A 240 4.82 -4.07 -18.18
N ARG A 241 5.75 -3.79 -17.28
CA ARG A 241 6.97 -4.59 -17.08
C ARG A 241 6.75 -5.51 -15.86
N LEU A 242 7.16 -6.78 -15.97
CA LEU A 242 7.17 -7.72 -14.84
C LEU A 242 8.60 -7.95 -14.39
N LEU A 243 8.85 -7.74 -13.10
CA LEU A 243 10.09 -8.08 -12.43
C LEU A 243 9.80 -9.20 -11.43
N GLU A 244 10.26 -10.40 -11.73
CA GLU A 244 10.17 -11.55 -10.82
C GLU A 244 11.44 -11.63 -9.97
N THR A 245 11.27 -11.91 -8.68
CA THR A 245 12.33 -12.18 -7.73
C THR A 245 12.16 -13.57 -7.14
N SER A 246 13.16 -14.07 -6.44
CA SER A 246 13.14 -15.40 -5.85
C SER A 246 13.73 -15.38 -4.43
N GLY A 247 12.98 -15.96 -3.48
CA GLY A 247 13.42 -16.13 -2.10
C GLY A 247 13.17 -14.93 -1.18
N LEU A 248 12.56 -13.84 -1.67
CA LEU A 248 12.22 -12.68 -0.85
C LEU A 248 10.88 -12.85 -0.11
N GLY A 249 9.92 -13.54 -0.75
CA GLY A 249 8.56 -13.66 -0.24
C GLY A 249 7.84 -12.30 -0.20
N HIS A 250 6.67 -12.24 0.44
CA HIS A 250 5.76 -11.10 0.37
C HIS A 250 6.29 -9.79 1.00
N ILE A 251 7.03 -9.89 2.10
CA ILE A 251 7.41 -8.71 2.90
C ILE A 251 8.85 -8.25 2.64
N ARG A 252 9.80 -9.18 2.36
CA ARG A 252 11.18 -8.78 2.17
C ARG A 252 11.42 -8.00 0.88
N LEU A 253 10.51 -8.11 -0.12
CA LEU A 253 10.44 -7.23 -1.30
C LEU A 253 10.58 -5.75 -0.93
N LEU A 254 10.00 -5.33 0.20
CA LEU A 254 10.00 -3.94 0.65
C LEU A 254 11.35 -3.45 1.20
N ARG A 255 12.33 -4.35 1.32
CA ARG A 255 13.64 -4.06 1.94
C ARG A 255 14.81 -4.55 1.10
N ASP A 256 14.53 -5.24 0.02
CA ASP A 256 15.57 -5.71 -0.90
C ASP A 256 16.12 -4.55 -1.72
N ALA A 257 17.44 -4.38 -1.70
CA ALA A 257 18.10 -3.23 -2.33
C ALA A 257 17.90 -3.20 -3.84
N ALA A 258 17.94 -4.36 -4.51
CA ALA A 258 17.77 -4.45 -5.96
C ALA A 258 16.32 -4.11 -6.37
N VAL A 259 15.33 -4.59 -5.62
CA VAL A 259 13.92 -4.25 -5.82
C VAL A 259 13.69 -2.75 -5.62
N ILE A 260 14.20 -2.20 -4.52
CA ILE A 260 14.04 -0.77 -4.20
C ILE A 260 14.68 0.10 -5.30
N ASP A 261 15.88 -0.27 -5.76
CA ASP A 261 16.55 0.46 -6.82
C ASP A 261 15.80 0.39 -8.15
N ALA A 262 15.38 -0.79 -8.58
CA ALA A 262 14.60 -1.00 -9.80
C ALA A 262 13.27 -0.21 -9.79
N VAL A 263 12.54 -0.24 -8.66
CA VAL A 263 11.30 0.51 -8.48
C VAL A 263 11.58 2.01 -8.52
N SER A 264 12.60 2.47 -7.79
CA SER A 264 12.94 3.89 -7.70
C SER A 264 13.43 4.45 -9.03
N ALA A 265 14.22 3.67 -9.78
CA ALA A 265 14.64 4.02 -11.14
C ALA A 265 13.42 4.12 -12.09
N PHE A 266 12.54 3.11 -12.08
CA PHE A 266 11.36 3.10 -12.92
C PHE A 266 10.43 4.29 -12.65
N VAL A 267 10.15 4.62 -11.40
CA VAL A 267 9.23 5.74 -11.09
C VAL A 267 9.88 7.10 -11.32
N ALA A 268 11.19 7.20 -11.36
CA ALA A 268 11.90 8.45 -11.68
C ALA A 268 11.96 8.74 -13.19
N GLU A 269 11.71 7.75 -14.06
CA GLU A 269 11.70 7.97 -15.51
C GLU A 269 10.67 9.07 -15.89
N GLY A 270 11.12 10.10 -16.61
CA GLY A 270 10.27 11.20 -17.06
C GLY A 270 9.86 12.21 -15.98
N ALA A 271 10.40 12.09 -14.77
CA ALA A 271 10.25 13.11 -13.76
C ALA A 271 11.01 14.37 -14.17
N ALA A 272 10.33 15.53 -14.17
CA ALA A 272 11.02 16.80 -14.35
C ALA A 272 11.94 17.06 -13.14
N PRO A 273 13.12 17.67 -13.33
CA PRO A 273 13.97 18.06 -12.19
C PRO A 273 13.19 18.99 -11.24
N CYS A 274 13.63 19.04 -9.98
CA CYS A 274 13.02 19.86 -8.95
C CYS A 274 12.91 21.33 -9.39
N ASP A 275 11.70 21.86 -9.47
CA ASP A 275 11.41 23.27 -9.83
C ASP A 275 11.41 24.16 -8.58
N CYS A 276 12.34 23.91 -7.64
CA CYS A 276 12.46 24.70 -6.42
C CYS A 276 13.23 26.04 -6.63
N GLY A 277 13.58 26.36 -7.89
CA GLY A 277 14.32 27.59 -8.24
C GLY A 277 15.77 27.64 -7.73
N ALA A 278 16.22 26.63 -7.03
CA ALA A 278 17.61 26.53 -6.60
C ALA A 278 18.49 25.92 -7.70
N PRO A 279 19.73 26.40 -7.91
CA PRO A 279 20.63 25.81 -8.88
C PRO A 279 20.86 24.34 -8.57
N ALA A 280 20.75 23.49 -9.60
CA ALA A 280 21.03 22.06 -9.47
C ALA A 280 22.52 21.90 -9.08
N ALA A 281 22.78 21.38 -7.89
CA ALA A 281 24.09 20.86 -7.56
C ALA A 281 24.35 19.58 -8.41
N GLU A 282 25.61 19.21 -8.58
CA GLU A 282 25.99 17.98 -9.28
C GLU A 282 25.14 16.80 -8.84
N ALA A 283 24.45 16.15 -9.76
CA ALA A 283 23.49 15.06 -9.61
C ALA A 283 21.99 15.44 -9.50
N GLY A 284 21.58 16.67 -9.85
CA GLY A 284 20.15 17.02 -9.99
C GLY A 284 19.43 17.39 -8.69
N PHE A 285 20.15 17.65 -7.60
CA PHE A 285 19.60 18.07 -6.32
C PHE A 285 19.81 19.55 -6.04
N CYS A 286 18.82 20.22 -5.48
CA CYS A 286 19.05 21.49 -4.81
C CYS A 286 19.68 21.24 -3.42
N GLU A 287 20.40 22.26 -2.89
CA GLU A 287 21.09 22.16 -1.61
C GLU A 287 20.15 21.82 -0.45
N THR A 288 18.91 22.32 -0.47
CA THR A 288 17.88 22.03 0.53
C THR A 288 17.46 20.55 0.50
N CYS A 289 17.33 19.96 -0.70
CA CYS A 289 17.02 18.55 -0.85
C CYS A 289 18.18 17.66 -0.40
N ARG A 290 19.43 18.08 -0.63
CA ARG A 290 20.66 17.38 -0.22
C ARG A 290 20.81 17.36 1.30
N VAL A 291 20.59 18.48 1.97
CA VAL A 291 20.65 18.58 3.45
C VAL A 291 19.63 17.66 4.12
N GLY A 292 18.41 17.58 3.56
CA GLY A 292 17.40 16.64 4.04
C GLY A 292 17.82 15.16 3.91
N LEU A 293 18.55 14.82 2.84
CA LEU A 293 19.10 13.48 2.61
C LEU A 293 20.20 13.13 3.60
N GLU A 294 21.13 14.06 3.85
CA GLU A 294 22.25 13.87 4.79
C GLU A 294 21.75 13.70 6.23
N LEU A 295 20.71 14.44 6.63
CA LEU A 295 20.07 14.28 7.93
C LEU A 295 19.40 12.90 8.05
N PHE A 296 18.69 12.47 7.02
CA PHE A 296 18.03 11.16 6.96
C PHE A 296 19.05 10.01 7.03
N ASP A 297 20.14 10.11 6.31
CA ASP A 297 21.22 9.12 6.27
C ASP A 297 21.98 9.02 7.60
N ARG A 298 22.13 10.13 8.31
CA ARG A 298 22.71 10.17 9.67
C ARG A 298 21.80 9.48 10.70
N GLU A 299 20.48 9.71 10.67
CA GLU A 299 19.54 9.07 11.58
C GLU A 299 19.41 7.56 11.28
N ALA A 300 19.39 7.15 10.02
CA ALA A 300 19.36 5.75 9.63
C ALA A 300 20.63 5.01 10.08
N ARG A 301 21.81 5.62 9.95
CA ARG A 301 23.09 5.06 10.45
C ARG A 301 23.13 5.02 11.98
N TRP A 302 22.58 6.01 12.65
CA TRP A 302 22.50 6.03 14.11
C TRP A 302 21.59 4.93 14.65
N GLU A 303 20.45 4.68 14.02
CA GLU A 303 19.55 3.58 14.39
C GLU A 303 20.16 2.20 14.13
N ALA A 304 20.86 2.03 13.01
CA ALA A 304 21.60 0.81 12.72
C ALA A 304 22.69 0.54 13.77
N HIS A 305 23.42 1.59 14.17
CA HIS A 305 24.43 1.51 15.24
C HIS A 305 23.82 1.15 16.60
N ARG A 306 22.73 1.79 17.00
CA ARG A 306 22.03 1.45 18.25
C ARG A 306 21.46 0.04 18.26
N ALA A 307 20.93 -0.44 17.11
CA ALA A 307 20.42 -1.80 17.01
C ALA A 307 21.54 -2.86 17.11
N ALA A 308 22.73 -2.55 16.58
CA ALA A 308 23.89 -3.43 16.68
C ALA A 308 24.44 -3.54 18.12
N HIS A 309 24.28 -2.50 18.96
CA HIS A 309 24.77 -2.45 20.34
C HIS A 309 23.70 -2.75 21.39
N ALA A 310 22.45 -2.96 21.02
CA ALA A 310 21.38 -3.35 21.94
C ALA A 310 21.26 -4.88 22.15
N VAL A 311 22.16 -5.66 21.56
CA VAL A 311 22.22 -7.14 21.61
C VAL A 311 23.50 -7.63 22.33
N ALA A 312 24.26 -6.72 22.93
CA ALA A 312 25.42 -7.06 23.76
C ALA A 312 25.09 -6.99 25.25
#